data_f7456cf5ad71687cb8c03ef404fd6f6d
#
_entry.id   f7456cf5ad71687cb8c03ef404fd6f6d
#
_cell.length_a   1.000
_cell.length_b   1.000
_cell.length_c   1.000
_cell.angle_alpha   90.00
_cell.angle_beta   90.00
_cell.angle_gamma   90.00
#
_symmetry.space_group_name_H-M   'P 1'
#
loop_
_entity.id
_entity.type
_entity.pdbx_description
1 polymer ?
#
loop_
_entity_poly.entity_id
_entity_poly.type
_entity_poly.pdbx_seq_one_letter_code
_entity_poly.pdbx_strand_id
1 'polypeptide(L)'
;MDGRIHYGKAAVAVDSGGPARLRLRFSDGGAAAATVVVGADGAGSALRAQLMPDAAPASTPMAGGYGRTPLRQDGASVIPDALRTSGVLAIADRPGRAFFFTSMRFGESPREAFARMAPGSYAPTGDDYVMWGLLLRREEVPTGVRGNLLALRDLAARMGTDFHPLIRRLIDTAELDATVLNLFATGRRPRRWAVPRATMMGDAVHAMPPFGAHGGNTALRDAALLGQRLVEARAGGTPVEEAIAGYQDEMVPYAFQAVDTAAGLMRRLTGGAAAPHWVLTRVLPRLHRVTVPEA
;
A
#
# COMPACT_ATOMS: atom_id res chain seq x y z
N MET A 1 -14.65 20.49 1.47
CA MET A 1 -14.38 19.80 0.16
C MET A 1 -15.68 19.47 -0.58
N ASP A 2 -16.80 19.94 -0.09
CA ASP A 2 -18.10 19.60 -0.68
C ASP A 2 -18.19 20.05 -2.15
N GLY A 3 -18.67 19.16 -3.00
CA GLY A 3 -18.78 19.36 -4.44
C GLY A 3 -17.51 19.15 -5.28
N ARG A 4 -16.35 18.80 -4.66
CA ARG A 4 -15.10 18.50 -5.38
C ARG A 4 -14.79 17.01 -5.50
N ILE A 5 -15.49 16.18 -4.74
CA ILE A 5 -15.34 14.71 -4.79
C ILE A 5 -16.63 14.11 -5.31
N HIS A 6 -16.52 13.35 -6.38
CA HIS A 6 -17.63 12.63 -7.00
C HIS A 6 -17.46 11.14 -6.78
N TYR A 7 -18.22 10.58 -5.87
CA TYR A 7 -18.20 9.13 -5.58
C TYR A 7 -18.93 8.34 -6.67
N GLY A 8 -18.63 7.05 -6.77
CA GLY A 8 -19.24 6.15 -7.75
C GLY A 8 -18.80 6.38 -9.20
N LYS A 9 -17.74 7.18 -9.43
CA LYS A 9 -17.20 7.49 -10.75
C LYS A 9 -15.88 6.74 -10.98
N ALA A 10 -15.94 5.58 -11.62
CA ALA A 10 -14.74 4.85 -12.02
C ALA A 10 -14.26 5.32 -13.40
N ALA A 11 -13.07 5.92 -13.47
CA ALA A 11 -12.46 6.33 -14.72
C ALA A 11 -12.03 5.12 -15.56
N VAL A 12 -12.34 5.11 -16.86
CA VAL A 12 -12.03 4.00 -17.76
C VAL A 12 -11.18 4.41 -18.96
N ALA A 13 -11.24 5.68 -19.40
CA ALA A 13 -10.44 6.16 -20.51
C ALA A 13 -10.29 7.68 -20.50
N VAL A 14 -9.24 8.16 -21.17
CA VAL A 14 -9.00 9.56 -21.45
C VAL A 14 -8.92 9.75 -22.96
N ASP A 15 -9.78 10.58 -23.51
CA ASP A 15 -9.81 10.93 -24.93
C ASP A 15 -9.45 12.41 -25.15
N SER A 16 -9.14 12.78 -26.37
CA SER A 16 -9.04 14.19 -26.77
C SER A 16 -10.43 14.83 -26.64
N GLY A 17 -10.52 15.94 -25.92
CA GLY A 17 -11.72 16.75 -25.76
C GLY A 17 -11.76 18.00 -26.66
N GLY A 18 -10.83 18.09 -27.62
CA GLY A 18 -10.60 19.26 -28.45
C GLY A 18 -9.30 20.01 -28.12
N PRO A 19 -9.06 21.19 -28.68
CA PRO A 19 -7.87 21.97 -28.41
C PRO A 19 -7.70 22.23 -26.92
N ALA A 20 -6.57 21.83 -26.35
CA ALA A 20 -6.18 22.02 -24.95
C ALA A 20 -7.13 21.43 -23.89
N ARG A 21 -7.99 20.48 -24.25
CA ARG A 21 -8.88 19.78 -23.31
C ARG A 21 -8.83 18.27 -23.48
N LEU A 22 -9.05 17.56 -22.37
CA LEU A 22 -9.22 16.11 -22.32
C LEU A 22 -10.65 15.78 -21.91
N ARG A 23 -11.13 14.63 -22.34
CA ARG A 23 -12.40 14.03 -21.93
C ARG A 23 -12.14 12.77 -21.15
N LEU A 24 -12.38 12.78 -19.84
CA LEU A 24 -12.32 11.62 -18.98
C LEU A 24 -13.65 10.88 -19.03
N ARG A 25 -13.63 9.60 -19.40
CA ARG A 25 -14.83 8.74 -19.44
C ARG A 25 -14.92 7.86 -18.20
N PHE A 26 -16.14 7.63 -17.75
CA PHE A 26 -16.46 6.79 -16.60
C PHE A 26 -17.21 5.52 -17.01
N SER A 27 -17.15 4.49 -16.16
CA SER A 27 -17.79 3.20 -16.39
C SER A 27 -19.33 3.27 -16.43
N ASP A 28 -19.93 4.32 -15.87
CA ASP A 28 -21.37 4.57 -15.90
C ASP A 28 -21.86 5.26 -17.19
N GLY A 29 -20.96 5.43 -18.18
CA GLY A 29 -21.25 6.14 -19.43
C GLY A 29 -21.11 7.64 -19.36
N GLY A 30 -20.93 8.22 -18.17
CA GLY A 30 -20.68 9.65 -17.99
C GLY A 30 -19.30 10.09 -18.46
N ALA A 31 -19.09 11.39 -18.60
CA ALA A 31 -17.80 11.98 -18.92
C ALA A 31 -17.60 13.34 -18.24
N ALA A 32 -16.34 13.73 -18.04
CA ALA A 32 -15.94 15.04 -17.57
C ALA A 32 -14.89 15.66 -18.50
N ALA A 33 -14.95 16.97 -18.71
CA ALA A 33 -13.92 17.71 -19.41
C ALA A 33 -12.86 18.21 -18.42
N ALA A 34 -11.60 18.11 -18.78
CA ALA A 34 -10.50 18.54 -17.95
C ALA A 34 -9.37 19.17 -18.80
N THR A 35 -8.62 20.09 -18.22
CA THR A 35 -7.38 20.62 -18.81
C THR A 35 -6.22 19.65 -18.56
N VAL A 36 -6.22 18.99 -17.41
CA VAL A 36 -5.22 17.98 -16.98
C VAL A 36 -5.96 16.81 -16.38
N VAL A 37 -5.51 15.61 -16.65
CA VAL A 37 -5.95 14.37 -16.00
C VAL A 37 -4.78 13.75 -15.26
N VAL A 38 -5.00 13.43 -13.98
CA VAL A 38 -4.02 12.74 -13.14
C VAL A 38 -4.61 11.41 -12.69
N GLY A 39 -4.04 10.30 -13.16
CA GLY A 39 -4.40 8.96 -12.72
C GLY A 39 -3.72 8.65 -11.38
N ALA A 40 -4.53 8.52 -10.32
CA ALA A 40 -4.08 8.12 -8.98
C ALA A 40 -4.92 6.92 -8.50
N ASP A 41 -5.34 6.06 -9.42
CA ASP A 41 -6.29 4.96 -9.27
C ASP A 41 -5.61 3.63 -8.87
N GLY A 42 -4.38 3.71 -8.34
CA GLY A 42 -3.68 2.63 -7.70
C GLY A 42 -3.10 1.56 -8.64
N ALA A 43 -2.62 0.47 -8.06
CA ALA A 43 -1.94 -0.60 -8.80
C ALA A 43 -2.81 -1.25 -9.89
N GLY A 44 -4.14 -1.20 -9.73
CA GLY A 44 -5.12 -1.69 -10.70
C GLY A 44 -5.56 -0.65 -11.75
N SER A 45 -4.82 0.44 -11.95
CA SER A 45 -5.18 1.56 -12.80
C SER A 45 -5.73 1.15 -14.18
N ALA A 46 -6.93 1.61 -14.47
CA ALA A 46 -7.53 1.46 -15.79
C ALA A 46 -6.89 2.40 -16.83
N LEU A 47 -6.45 3.60 -16.39
CA LEU A 47 -5.84 4.58 -17.26
C LEU A 47 -4.41 4.21 -17.67
N ARG A 48 -3.70 3.43 -16.85
CA ARG A 48 -2.32 3.04 -17.14
C ARG A 48 -2.18 2.30 -18.47
N ALA A 49 -3.09 1.37 -18.78
CA ALA A 49 -3.04 0.62 -20.02
C ALA A 49 -3.09 1.53 -21.27
N GLN A 50 -3.78 2.65 -21.17
CA GLN A 50 -3.89 3.64 -22.23
C GLN A 50 -2.71 4.62 -22.25
N LEU A 51 -2.33 5.15 -21.06
CA LEU A 51 -1.32 6.20 -20.95
C LEU A 51 0.11 5.65 -21.02
N MET A 52 0.32 4.41 -20.57
CA MET A 52 1.62 3.75 -20.48
C MET A 52 1.49 2.25 -20.82
N PRO A 53 1.19 1.88 -22.07
CA PRO A 53 0.90 0.48 -22.44
C PRO A 53 2.06 -0.48 -22.14
N ASP A 54 3.29 0.00 -22.17
CA ASP A 54 4.50 -0.80 -21.92
C ASP A 54 4.82 -0.97 -20.42
N ALA A 55 4.08 -0.29 -19.52
CA ALA A 55 4.37 -0.22 -18.09
C ALA A 55 3.41 -1.04 -17.22
N ALA A 56 2.84 -2.13 -17.75
CA ALA A 56 2.02 -3.03 -16.95
C ALA A 56 2.84 -3.63 -15.79
N PRO A 57 2.36 -3.57 -14.53
CA PRO A 57 3.08 -4.11 -13.38
C PRO A 57 3.29 -5.61 -13.52
N ALA A 58 4.45 -6.07 -13.10
CA ALA A 58 4.75 -7.49 -13.01
C ALA A 58 4.20 -8.08 -11.70
N SER A 59 3.54 -9.21 -11.78
CA SER A 59 3.17 -9.97 -10.59
C SER A 59 4.41 -10.45 -9.85
N THR A 60 4.36 -10.43 -8.52
CA THR A 60 5.39 -11.04 -7.68
C THR A 60 4.94 -12.41 -7.17
N PRO A 61 5.86 -13.29 -6.73
CA PRO A 61 5.50 -14.58 -6.14
C PRO A 61 4.92 -14.46 -4.74
N MET A 62 4.72 -13.24 -4.22
CA MET A 62 4.32 -13.00 -2.84
C MET A 62 2.95 -12.32 -2.76
N ALA A 63 2.29 -12.56 -1.64
CA ALA A 63 1.05 -11.91 -1.21
C ALA A 63 1.17 -11.49 0.26
N GLY A 64 0.29 -10.60 0.70
CA GLY A 64 0.22 -10.19 2.10
C GLY A 64 -1.21 -10.07 2.59
N GLY A 65 -1.51 -10.74 3.70
CA GLY A 65 -2.70 -10.48 4.50
C GLY A 65 -2.39 -9.38 5.51
N TYR A 66 -3.28 -8.41 5.66
CA TYR A 66 -3.14 -7.33 6.65
C TYR A 66 -4.41 -7.25 7.48
N GLY A 67 -4.23 -6.96 8.74
CA GLY A 67 -5.36 -6.76 9.64
C GLY A 67 -4.99 -5.86 10.80
N ARG A 68 -6.00 -5.56 11.58
CA ARG A 68 -5.84 -4.90 12.87
C ARG A 68 -6.59 -5.66 13.95
N THR A 69 -6.01 -5.64 15.13
CA THR A 69 -6.57 -6.26 16.32
C THR A 69 -6.64 -5.20 17.41
N PRO A 70 -7.78 -4.96 18.07
CA PRO A 70 -7.85 -4.01 19.17
C PRO A 70 -6.73 -4.28 20.19
N LEU A 71 -6.01 -3.23 20.61
CA LEU A 71 -4.87 -3.38 21.53
C LEU A 71 -5.30 -3.94 22.89
N ARG A 72 -6.52 -3.68 23.30
CA ARG A 72 -7.11 -4.18 24.55
C ARG A 72 -8.36 -4.99 24.24
N GLN A 73 -8.48 -6.12 24.91
CA GLN A 73 -9.66 -6.96 24.90
C GLN A 73 -9.99 -7.34 26.35
N ASP A 74 -11.25 -7.23 26.75
CA ASP A 74 -11.71 -7.48 28.11
C ASP A 74 -10.86 -6.77 29.18
N GLY A 75 -10.40 -5.54 28.86
CA GLY A 75 -9.55 -4.73 29.71
C GLY A 75 -8.07 -5.10 29.73
N ALA A 76 -7.67 -6.22 29.14
CA ALA A 76 -6.28 -6.67 29.05
C ALA A 76 -5.64 -6.34 27.71
N SER A 77 -4.30 -6.17 27.68
CA SER A 77 -3.57 -6.03 26.44
C SER A 77 -3.44 -7.37 25.71
N VAL A 78 -3.60 -7.34 24.39
CA VAL A 78 -3.41 -8.52 23.53
C VAL A 78 -1.93 -8.85 23.30
N ILE A 79 -1.03 -7.91 23.57
CA ILE A 79 0.42 -8.11 23.46
C ILE A 79 1.12 -7.72 24.77
N PRO A 80 2.25 -8.36 25.12
CA PRO A 80 3.09 -7.99 26.26
C PRO A 80 3.58 -6.54 26.17
N ASP A 81 3.77 -5.89 27.32
CA ASP A 81 4.21 -4.49 27.40
C ASP A 81 5.53 -4.25 26.68
N ALA A 82 6.47 -5.20 26.79
CA ALA A 82 7.76 -5.13 26.12
C ALA A 82 7.67 -5.05 24.59
N LEU A 83 6.55 -5.48 23.99
CA LEU A 83 6.34 -5.46 22.53
C LEU A 83 5.49 -4.27 22.05
N ARG A 84 5.05 -3.39 22.96
CA ARG A 84 4.17 -2.26 22.61
C ARG A 84 4.87 -1.06 22.00
N THR A 85 6.18 -0.97 22.11
CA THR A 85 6.95 0.21 21.68
C THR A 85 7.75 0.00 20.40
N SER A 86 7.74 -1.22 19.86
CA SER A 86 8.57 -1.60 18.71
C SER A 86 7.76 -2.38 17.68
N GLY A 87 8.19 -2.32 16.41
CA GLY A 87 7.76 -3.26 15.40
C GLY A 87 8.42 -4.61 15.62
N VAL A 88 7.66 -5.69 15.49
CA VAL A 88 8.13 -7.07 15.62
C VAL A 88 8.03 -7.78 14.28
N LEU A 89 9.12 -8.39 13.83
CA LEU A 89 9.16 -9.26 12.67
C LEU A 89 9.43 -10.69 13.12
N ALA A 90 8.47 -11.57 12.96
CA ALA A 90 8.62 -13.00 13.14
C ALA A 90 8.78 -13.68 11.79
N ILE A 91 9.77 -14.57 11.67
CA ILE A 91 10.05 -15.32 10.45
C ILE A 91 9.80 -16.80 10.77
N ALA A 92 8.91 -17.42 9.97
CA ALA A 92 8.63 -18.85 10.12
C ALA A 92 9.82 -19.71 9.61
N ASP A 93 9.90 -20.95 10.06
CA ASP A 93 10.89 -21.91 9.57
C ASP A 93 10.71 -22.25 8.08
N ARG A 94 9.57 -21.92 7.50
CA ARG A 94 9.29 -22.06 6.07
C ARG A 94 9.66 -20.79 5.31
N PRO A 95 10.50 -20.88 4.26
CA PRO A 95 10.85 -19.75 3.42
C PRO A 95 9.60 -19.09 2.80
N GLY A 96 9.58 -17.76 2.78
CA GLY A 96 8.47 -17.00 2.23
C GLY A 96 7.32 -16.74 3.19
N ARG A 97 7.42 -17.13 4.45
CA ARG A 97 6.47 -16.82 5.52
C ARG A 97 7.09 -15.93 6.56
N ALA A 98 6.46 -14.78 6.80
CA ALA A 98 6.82 -13.88 7.88
C ALA A 98 5.56 -13.20 8.43
N PHE A 99 5.61 -12.78 9.67
CA PHE A 99 4.56 -12.01 10.31
C PHE A 99 5.18 -10.75 10.92
N PHE A 100 4.61 -9.61 10.60
CA PHE A 100 5.00 -8.34 11.17
C PHE A 100 3.83 -7.78 11.98
N PHE A 101 4.12 -7.18 13.13
CA PHE A 101 3.13 -6.40 13.84
C PHE A 101 3.76 -5.20 14.57
N THR A 102 2.95 -4.18 14.79
CA THR A 102 3.28 -3.01 15.61
C THR A 102 2.03 -2.46 16.27
N SER A 103 2.17 -1.86 17.45
CA SER A 103 1.06 -1.17 18.08
C SER A 103 0.91 0.23 17.52
N MET A 104 -0.32 0.56 17.16
CA MET A 104 -0.75 1.89 16.78
C MET A 104 -1.45 2.51 17.99
N ARG A 105 -0.78 3.47 18.61
CA ARG A 105 -1.27 4.17 19.81
C ARG A 105 -1.49 5.64 19.48
N PHE A 106 -2.65 6.13 19.83
CA PHE A 106 -3.05 7.50 19.57
C PHE A 106 -2.95 8.33 20.85
N GLY A 107 -2.26 9.48 20.79
CA GLY A 107 -2.21 10.42 21.91
C GLY A 107 -3.54 11.17 22.10
N GLU A 108 -4.33 11.25 21.04
CA GLU A 108 -5.69 11.80 20.99
C GLU A 108 -6.54 10.83 20.18
N SER A 109 -7.79 10.62 20.58
CA SER A 109 -8.72 9.78 19.79
C SER A 109 -8.78 10.26 18.33
N PRO A 110 -8.63 9.38 17.33
CA PRO A 110 -8.78 9.76 15.93
C PRO A 110 -10.11 10.49 15.66
N ARG A 111 -11.18 10.11 16.33
CA ARG A 111 -12.49 10.76 16.23
C ARG A 111 -12.45 12.22 16.70
N GLU A 112 -11.81 12.50 17.83
CA GLU A 112 -11.68 13.85 18.36
C GLU A 112 -10.78 14.71 17.48
N ALA A 113 -9.64 14.15 17.04
CA ALA A 113 -8.75 14.80 16.11
C ALA A 113 -9.46 15.19 14.79
N PHE A 114 -10.23 14.29 14.21
CA PHE A 114 -11.00 14.55 12.99
C PHE A 114 -12.12 15.58 13.23
N ALA A 115 -12.85 15.48 14.34
CA ALA A 115 -13.89 16.47 14.70
C ALA A 115 -13.32 17.88 14.78
N ARG A 116 -12.09 18.02 15.28
CA ARG A 116 -11.39 19.31 15.40
C ARG A 116 -10.80 19.80 14.07
N MET A 117 -10.12 18.91 13.33
CA MET A 117 -9.35 19.28 12.13
C MET A 117 -10.19 19.31 10.85
N ALA A 118 -11.21 18.49 10.76
CA ALA A 118 -12.07 18.35 9.59
C ALA A 118 -13.54 18.14 10.00
N PRO A 119 -14.20 19.15 10.60
CA PRO A 119 -15.59 19.05 11.04
C PRO A 119 -16.50 18.59 9.90
N GLY A 120 -17.41 17.64 10.19
CA GLY A 120 -18.34 17.08 9.19
C GLY A 120 -17.74 15.98 8.29
N SER A 121 -16.45 15.68 8.40
CA SER A 121 -15.83 14.55 7.70
C SER A 121 -16.07 13.23 8.45
N TYR A 122 -16.06 12.12 7.70
CA TYR A 122 -16.08 10.80 8.31
C TYR A 122 -14.82 10.62 9.18
N ALA A 123 -15.01 10.42 10.47
CA ALA A 123 -13.92 10.11 11.39
C ALA A 123 -13.71 8.59 11.43
N PRO A 124 -12.46 8.11 11.32
CA PRO A 124 -12.17 6.71 11.57
C PRO A 124 -12.61 6.36 13.00
N THR A 125 -13.39 5.31 13.14
CA THR A 125 -13.67 4.72 14.44
C THR A 125 -12.53 3.81 14.81
N GLY A 126 -11.94 3.98 15.97
CA GLY A 126 -10.93 3.04 16.44
C GLY A 126 -10.14 3.61 17.61
N ASP A 127 -10.01 2.77 18.60
CA ASP A 127 -9.07 2.92 19.70
C ASP A 127 -7.69 2.44 19.28
N ASP A 128 -6.74 2.41 20.19
CA ASP A 128 -5.43 1.81 19.99
C ASP A 128 -5.55 0.36 19.48
N TYR A 129 -4.75 -0.01 18.50
CA TYR A 129 -4.77 -1.33 17.88
C TYR A 129 -3.38 -1.86 17.57
N VAL A 130 -3.30 -3.17 17.37
CA VAL A 130 -2.13 -3.83 16.78
C VAL A 130 -2.38 -3.97 15.28
N MET A 131 -1.59 -3.25 14.48
CA MET A 131 -1.52 -3.49 13.04
C MET A 131 -0.62 -4.69 12.79
N TRP A 132 -1.04 -5.61 11.95
CA TRP A 132 -0.23 -6.74 11.57
C TRP A 132 -0.29 -7.04 10.06
N GLY A 133 0.77 -7.68 9.59
CA GLY A 133 0.90 -8.16 8.21
C GLY A 133 1.45 -9.58 8.19
N LEU A 134 0.77 -10.47 7.47
CA LEU A 134 1.18 -11.84 7.21
C LEU A 134 1.69 -11.94 5.77
N LEU A 135 2.95 -12.30 5.61
CA LEU A 135 3.56 -12.57 4.31
C LEU A 135 3.41 -14.04 3.97
N LEU A 136 3.00 -14.32 2.73
CA LEU A 136 2.84 -15.68 2.21
C LEU A 136 3.16 -15.74 0.71
N ARG A 137 3.38 -16.95 0.20
CA ARG A 137 3.54 -17.13 -1.24
C ARG A 137 2.19 -16.96 -1.94
N ARG A 138 2.21 -16.35 -3.12
CA ARG A 138 1.00 -16.16 -3.93
C ARG A 138 0.29 -17.48 -4.26
N GLU A 139 1.04 -18.56 -4.48
CA GLU A 139 0.53 -19.90 -4.76
C GLU A 139 -0.25 -20.54 -3.59
N GLU A 140 -0.01 -20.04 -2.36
CA GLU A 140 -0.71 -20.48 -1.15
C GLU A 140 -2.07 -19.78 -0.95
N VAL A 141 -2.40 -18.80 -1.79
CA VAL A 141 -3.67 -18.07 -1.74
C VAL A 141 -4.72 -18.84 -2.54
N PRO A 142 -5.74 -19.43 -1.89
CA PRO A 142 -6.78 -20.16 -2.58
C PRO A 142 -7.62 -19.24 -3.47
N THR A 143 -8.17 -19.79 -4.54
CA THR A 143 -9.14 -19.08 -5.38
C THR A 143 -10.36 -18.67 -4.54
N GLY A 144 -10.88 -17.46 -4.75
CA GLY A 144 -12.07 -16.95 -4.08
C GLY A 144 -11.85 -16.37 -2.68
N VAL A 145 -10.61 -16.34 -2.16
CA VAL A 145 -10.31 -15.71 -0.87
C VAL A 145 -10.43 -14.18 -0.93
N ARG A 146 -10.09 -13.57 -2.08
CA ARG A 146 -10.20 -12.11 -2.23
C ARG A 146 -11.67 -11.68 -2.20
N GLY A 147 -11.97 -10.72 -1.31
CA GLY A 147 -13.35 -10.25 -1.09
C GLY A 147 -14.20 -11.15 -0.18
N ASN A 148 -13.67 -12.29 0.28
CA ASN A 148 -14.33 -13.16 1.25
C ASN A 148 -13.60 -13.09 2.59
N LEU A 149 -14.12 -12.31 3.52
CA LEU A 149 -13.50 -12.04 4.82
C LEU A 149 -13.35 -13.30 5.68
N LEU A 150 -14.31 -14.21 5.65
CA LEU A 150 -14.23 -15.45 6.41
C LEU A 150 -13.14 -16.37 5.86
N ALA A 151 -13.09 -16.54 4.54
CA ALA A 151 -12.04 -17.33 3.90
C ALA A 151 -10.64 -16.72 4.12
N LEU A 152 -10.53 -15.38 4.18
CA LEU A 152 -9.30 -14.69 4.49
C LEU A 152 -8.86 -14.92 5.92
N ARG A 153 -9.77 -14.84 6.90
CA ARG A 153 -9.49 -15.15 8.29
C ARG A 153 -9.01 -16.61 8.45
N ASP A 154 -9.71 -17.55 7.81
CA ASP A 154 -9.35 -18.97 7.89
C ASP A 154 -7.98 -19.24 7.24
N LEU A 155 -7.64 -18.55 6.15
CA LEU A 155 -6.29 -18.60 5.57
C LEU A 155 -5.26 -18.07 6.57
N ALA A 156 -5.46 -16.88 7.13
CA ALA A 156 -4.56 -16.27 8.10
C ALA A 156 -4.40 -17.15 9.36
N ALA A 157 -5.47 -17.72 9.86
CA ALA A 157 -5.45 -18.64 11.02
C ALA A 157 -4.62 -19.90 10.73
N ARG A 158 -4.78 -20.52 9.56
CA ARG A 158 -3.94 -21.67 9.15
C ARG A 158 -2.47 -21.31 9.05
N MET A 159 -2.16 -20.15 8.44
CA MET A 159 -0.78 -19.68 8.31
C MET A 159 -0.19 -19.30 9.68
N GLY A 160 -1.00 -18.80 10.59
CA GLY A 160 -0.60 -18.43 11.95
C GLY A 160 -0.09 -19.59 12.80
N THR A 161 -0.39 -20.83 12.43
CA THR A 161 0.11 -22.02 13.15
C THR A 161 1.62 -22.23 13.04
N ASP A 162 2.25 -21.61 12.05
CA ASP A 162 3.71 -21.68 11.87
C ASP A 162 4.47 -20.72 12.80
N PHE A 163 3.77 -19.94 13.60
CA PHE A 163 4.33 -18.90 14.48
C PHE A 163 4.00 -19.13 15.96
N HIS A 164 4.55 -18.26 16.80
CA HIS A 164 4.25 -18.23 18.23
C HIS A 164 2.74 -18.08 18.50
N PRO A 165 2.15 -18.70 19.55
CA PRO A 165 0.71 -18.62 19.90
C PRO A 165 0.16 -17.17 19.98
N LEU A 166 0.97 -16.21 20.39
CA LEU A 166 0.61 -14.78 20.38
C LEU A 166 0.16 -14.31 19.00
N ILE A 167 0.85 -14.70 17.94
CA ILE A 167 0.50 -14.33 16.56
C ILE A 167 -0.83 -14.94 16.16
N ARG A 168 -1.05 -16.18 16.52
CA ARG A 168 -2.34 -16.86 16.32
C ARG A 168 -3.47 -16.09 17.02
N ARG A 169 -3.26 -15.70 18.29
CA ARG A 169 -4.24 -14.88 19.02
C ARG A 169 -4.53 -13.56 18.34
N LEU A 170 -3.51 -12.84 17.84
CA LEU A 170 -3.71 -11.59 17.09
C LEU A 170 -4.59 -11.79 15.84
N ILE A 171 -4.40 -12.89 15.12
CA ILE A 171 -5.20 -13.21 13.94
C ILE A 171 -6.64 -13.57 14.32
N ASP A 172 -6.81 -14.44 15.32
CA ASP A 172 -8.12 -14.95 15.74
C ASP A 172 -9.03 -13.84 16.30
N THR A 173 -8.43 -12.79 16.87
CA THR A 173 -9.15 -11.66 17.49
C THR A 173 -9.12 -10.38 16.64
N ALA A 174 -8.71 -10.48 15.38
CA ALA A 174 -8.69 -9.38 14.44
C ALA A 174 -10.10 -8.93 14.02
N GLU A 175 -10.24 -7.65 13.70
CA GLU A 175 -11.44 -7.10 13.08
C GLU A 175 -11.53 -7.58 11.63
N LEU A 176 -12.57 -8.33 11.32
CA LEU A 176 -12.73 -8.95 9.98
C LEU A 176 -12.85 -7.92 8.86
N ASP A 177 -13.62 -6.88 9.07
CA ASP A 177 -13.86 -5.79 8.12
C ASP A 177 -12.62 -4.94 7.83
N ALA A 178 -11.65 -4.97 8.75
CA ALA A 178 -10.35 -4.33 8.60
C ALA A 178 -9.25 -5.29 8.10
N THR A 179 -9.61 -6.50 7.70
CA THR A 179 -8.64 -7.50 7.20
C THR A 179 -8.69 -7.57 5.67
N VAL A 180 -7.54 -7.41 5.03
CA VAL A 180 -7.42 -7.38 3.57
C VAL A 180 -6.31 -8.30 3.06
N LEU A 181 -6.45 -8.76 1.82
CA LEU A 181 -5.42 -9.55 1.11
C LEU A 181 -4.97 -8.81 -0.14
N ASN A 182 -3.69 -8.56 -0.23
CA ASN A 182 -3.05 -7.93 -1.37
C ASN A 182 -2.11 -8.91 -2.09
N LEU A 183 -2.29 -9.05 -3.39
CA LEU A 183 -1.34 -9.73 -4.26
C LEU A 183 -0.30 -8.71 -4.71
N PHE A 184 0.96 -8.91 -4.36
CA PHE A 184 1.98 -7.91 -4.65
C PHE A 184 2.31 -7.85 -6.14
N ALA A 185 2.56 -6.64 -6.59
CA ALA A 185 3.02 -6.34 -7.93
C ALA A 185 4.19 -5.36 -7.86
N THR A 186 5.01 -5.36 -8.90
CA THR A 186 6.13 -4.43 -9.06
C THR A 186 5.91 -3.64 -10.34
N GLY A 187 5.88 -2.32 -10.24
CA GLY A 187 5.78 -1.40 -11.36
C GLY A 187 6.92 -1.61 -12.35
N ARG A 188 6.66 -1.34 -13.61
CA ARG A 188 7.68 -1.27 -14.67
C ARG A 188 7.90 0.18 -15.06
N ARG A 189 9.16 0.56 -15.23
CA ARG A 189 9.54 1.91 -15.62
C ARG A 189 8.91 2.27 -16.98
N PRO A 190 8.09 3.33 -17.06
CA PRO A 190 7.50 3.77 -18.31
C PRO A 190 8.57 4.30 -19.26
N ARG A 191 8.42 4.04 -20.55
CA ARG A 191 9.32 4.57 -21.57
C ARG A 191 8.81 5.89 -22.14
N ARG A 192 7.50 6.00 -22.31
CA ARG A 192 6.82 7.17 -22.86
C ARG A 192 5.42 7.33 -22.25
N TRP A 193 4.95 8.56 -22.28
CA TRP A 193 3.61 8.96 -21.90
C TRP A 193 2.82 9.32 -23.16
N ALA A 194 1.69 8.66 -23.38
CA ALA A 194 0.95 8.75 -24.64
C ALA A 194 0.18 10.07 -24.81
N VAL A 195 -0.16 10.76 -23.70
CA VAL A 195 -1.02 11.95 -23.69
C VAL A 195 -0.34 13.10 -22.95
N PRO A 196 0.01 14.22 -23.60
CA PRO A 196 0.81 15.28 -22.97
C PRO A 196 0.18 15.99 -21.78
N ARG A 197 -1.17 16.03 -21.69
CA ARG A 197 -1.92 16.65 -20.58
C ARG A 197 -2.45 15.65 -19.58
N ALA A 198 -2.07 14.39 -19.72
CA ALA A 198 -2.41 13.35 -18.75
C ALA A 198 -1.13 12.78 -18.12
N THR A 199 -1.18 12.58 -16.84
CA THR A 199 -0.09 11.93 -16.08
C THR A 199 -0.67 11.01 -15.02
N MET A 200 0.20 10.32 -14.31
CA MET A 200 -0.16 9.39 -13.24
C MET A 200 0.78 9.55 -12.08
N MET A 201 0.36 9.09 -10.90
CA MET A 201 1.14 9.14 -9.67
C MET A 201 0.88 7.93 -8.76
N GLY A 202 1.75 7.73 -7.81
CA GLY A 202 1.61 6.68 -6.80
C GLY A 202 1.60 5.28 -7.43
N ASP A 203 0.87 4.35 -6.82
CA ASP A 203 0.80 2.96 -7.26
C ASP A 203 0.25 2.78 -8.70
N ALA A 204 -0.39 3.80 -9.24
CA ALA A 204 -0.79 3.79 -10.65
C ALA A 204 0.40 3.78 -11.61
N VAL A 205 1.59 4.24 -11.19
CA VAL A 205 2.85 4.19 -11.93
C VAL A 205 3.80 3.17 -11.34
N HIS A 206 4.11 3.32 -10.07
CA HIS A 206 5.23 2.67 -9.39
C HIS A 206 4.77 1.75 -8.25
N ALA A 207 3.72 0.94 -8.51
CA ALA A 207 3.31 -0.11 -7.58
C ALA A 207 4.54 -0.89 -7.08
N MET A 208 4.62 -1.10 -5.77
CA MET A 208 5.76 -1.79 -5.17
C MET A 208 5.31 -2.71 -4.03
N PRO A 209 6.06 -3.78 -3.75
CA PRO A 209 5.84 -4.58 -2.57
C PRO A 209 5.98 -3.73 -1.30
N PRO A 210 5.20 -3.97 -0.23
CA PRO A 210 5.13 -3.09 0.95
C PRO A 210 6.33 -3.26 1.91
N PHE A 211 7.51 -3.43 1.36
CA PHE A 211 8.75 -3.58 2.12
C PHE A 211 9.45 -2.23 2.24
N GLY A 212 9.80 -1.85 3.47
CA GLY A 212 10.46 -0.59 3.78
C GLY A 212 9.55 0.64 3.81
N ALA A 213 8.21 0.47 3.73
CA ALA A 213 7.21 1.54 3.83
C ALA A 213 7.40 2.72 2.83
N HIS A 214 7.94 2.44 1.64
CA HIS A 214 8.26 3.48 0.65
C HIS A 214 7.03 3.94 -0.16
N GLY A 215 6.03 3.08 -0.42
CA GLY A 215 4.96 3.34 -1.39
C GLY A 215 4.17 4.62 -1.12
N GLY A 216 3.58 4.75 0.07
CA GLY A 216 2.79 5.92 0.45
C GLY A 216 3.62 7.22 0.48
N ASN A 217 4.83 7.16 1.01
CA ASN A 217 5.73 8.32 1.06
C ASN A 217 6.14 8.78 -0.34
N THR A 218 6.40 7.85 -1.26
CA THR A 218 6.69 8.17 -2.66
C THR A 218 5.49 8.82 -3.34
N ALA A 219 4.27 8.30 -3.13
CA ALA A 219 3.04 8.87 -3.68
C ALA A 219 2.76 10.29 -3.15
N LEU A 220 3.03 10.56 -1.88
CA LEU A 220 2.93 11.92 -1.31
C LEU A 220 3.96 12.88 -1.92
N ARG A 221 5.18 12.40 -2.18
CA ARG A 221 6.21 13.17 -2.88
C ARG A 221 5.78 13.50 -4.31
N ASP A 222 5.18 12.54 -5.02
CA ASP A 222 4.63 12.77 -6.36
C ASP A 222 3.59 13.89 -6.35
N ALA A 223 2.65 13.84 -5.40
CA ALA A 223 1.59 14.83 -5.27
C ALA A 223 2.15 16.24 -5.02
N ALA A 224 3.14 16.35 -4.13
CA ALA A 224 3.80 17.61 -3.83
C ALA A 224 4.54 18.17 -5.06
N LEU A 225 5.33 17.34 -5.74
CA LEU A 225 6.10 17.72 -6.92
C LEU A 225 5.18 18.15 -8.07
N LEU A 226 4.17 17.35 -8.40
CA LEU A 226 3.22 17.68 -9.47
C LEU A 226 2.47 18.97 -9.16
N GLY A 227 1.99 19.11 -7.91
CA GLY A 227 1.31 20.33 -7.46
C GLY A 227 2.18 21.57 -7.62
N GLN A 228 3.43 21.49 -7.19
CA GLN A 228 4.41 22.59 -7.35
C GLN A 228 4.62 22.95 -8.81
N ARG A 229 4.90 21.98 -9.69
CA ARG A 229 5.10 22.20 -11.13
C ARG A 229 3.91 22.86 -11.81
N LEU A 230 2.68 22.43 -11.47
CA LEU A 230 1.46 23.02 -12.02
C LEU A 230 1.22 24.46 -11.55
N VAL A 231 1.54 24.76 -10.28
CA VAL A 231 1.42 26.12 -9.73
C VAL A 231 2.45 27.05 -10.37
N GLU A 232 3.70 26.61 -10.49
CA GLU A 232 4.79 27.37 -11.15
C GLU A 232 4.46 27.65 -12.62
N ALA A 233 3.96 26.64 -13.36
CA ALA A 233 3.57 26.81 -14.75
C ALA A 233 2.45 27.84 -14.91
N ARG A 234 1.45 27.81 -14.03
CA ARG A 234 0.36 28.80 -14.02
C ARG A 234 0.84 30.21 -13.74
N ALA A 235 1.79 30.37 -12.82
CA ALA A 235 2.34 31.68 -12.45
C ALA A 235 3.32 32.23 -13.50
N GLY A 236 4.14 31.37 -14.09
CA GLY A 236 5.21 31.73 -15.04
C GLY A 236 4.80 31.70 -16.51
N GLY A 237 3.58 31.30 -16.84
CA GLY A 237 3.11 31.17 -18.23
C GLY A 237 3.69 30.00 -19.00
N THR A 238 4.35 29.06 -18.33
CA THR A 238 4.87 27.83 -18.95
C THR A 238 3.71 26.92 -19.41
N PRO A 239 3.80 26.30 -20.59
CA PRO A 239 2.80 25.33 -21.03
C PRO A 239 2.63 24.19 -20.00
N VAL A 240 1.39 23.79 -19.73
CA VAL A 240 1.09 22.73 -18.75
C VAL A 240 1.69 21.39 -19.16
N GLU A 241 1.87 21.16 -20.43
CA GLU A 241 2.53 19.97 -20.99
C GLU A 241 4.00 19.88 -20.56
N GLU A 242 4.70 21.01 -20.54
CA GLU A 242 6.09 21.09 -20.09
C GLU A 242 6.19 20.86 -18.57
N ALA A 243 5.25 21.41 -17.80
CA ALA A 243 5.19 21.17 -16.36
C ALA A 243 4.97 19.68 -16.04
N ILE A 244 4.08 19.02 -16.80
CA ILE A 244 3.83 17.57 -16.66
C ILE A 244 5.05 16.75 -17.08
N ALA A 245 5.70 17.11 -18.20
CA ALA A 245 6.92 16.43 -18.64
C ALA A 245 8.04 16.55 -17.60
N GLY A 246 8.27 17.75 -17.07
CA GLY A 246 9.25 17.97 -16.00
C GLY A 246 8.94 17.20 -14.72
N TYR A 247 7.67 17.07 -14.34
CA TYR A 247 7.26 16.18 -13.26
C TYR A 247 7.62 14.72 -13.55
N GLN A 248 7.31 14.20 -14.74
CA GLN A 248 7.56 12.82 -15.14
C GLN A 248 9.06 12.50 -15.16
N ASP A 249 9.87 13.41 -15.68
CA ASP A 249 11.32 13.26 -15.75
C ASP A 249 11.97 13.21 -14.35
N GLU A 250 11.46 13.97 -13.40
CA GLU A 250 11.95 13.98 -12.02
C GLU A 250 11.39 12.82 -11.19
N MET A 251 10.10 12.48 -11.36
CA MET A 251 9.42 11.43 -10.59
C MET A 251 9.97 10.04 -10.91
N VAL A 252 10.15 9.69 -12.18
CA VAL A 252 10.52 8.34 -12.60
C VAL A 252 11.82 7.85 -11.96
N PRO A 253 12.93 8.62 -11.90
CA PRO A 253 14.15 8.17 -11.23
C PRO A 253 13.96 7.79 -9.76
N TYR A 254 13.42 8.67 -8.93
CA TYR A 254 13.31 8.39 -7.50
C TYR A 254 12.25 7.34 -7.17
N ALA A 255 11.14 7.34 -7.91
CA ALA A 255 10.06 6.38 -7.68
C ALA A 255 10.52 4.94 -8.00
N PHE A 256 11.25 4.76 -9.10
CA PHE A 256 11.76 3.45 -9.46
C PHE A 256 12.99 3.02 -8.65
N GLN A 257 13.73 3.94 -8.06
CA GLN A 257 14.69 3.62 -7.00
C GLN A 257 13.98 3.01 -5.77
N ALA A 258 12.84 3.58 -5.37
CA ALA A 258 12.04 3.03 -4.27
C ALA A 258 11.44 1.65 -4.62
N VAL A 259 10.95 1.46 -5.87
CA VAL A 259 10.48 0.15 -6.37
C VAL A 259 11.60 -0.90 -6.28
N ASP A 260 12.79 -0.58 -6.77
CA ASP A 260 13.94 -1.50 -6.77
C ASP A 260 14.38 -1.86 -5.35
N THR A 261 14.36 -0.87 -4.44
CA THR A 261 14.67 -1.07 -3.02
C THR A 261 13.67 -2.00 -2.37
N ALA A 262 12.36 -1.74 -2.53
CA ALA A 262 11.30 -2.57 -1.96
C ALA A 262 11.31 -4.00 -2.51
N ALA A 263 11.50 -4.16 -3.83
CA ALA A 263 11.62 -5.45 -4.47
C ALA A 263 12.89 -6.20 -4.05
N GLY A 264 13.99 -5.50 -3.87
CA GLY A 264 15.25 -6.07 -3.36
C GLY A 264 15.10 -6.57 -1.93
N LEU A 265 14.46 -5.81 -1.05
CA LEU A 265 14.19 -6.20 0.32
C LEU A 265 13.24 -7.41 0.38
N MET A 266 12.17 -7.41 -0.42
CA MET A 266 11.28 -8.57 -0.56
C MET A 266 12.08 -9.81 -0.93
N ARG A 267 12.91 -9.78 -1.99
CA ARG A 267 13.72 -10.93 -2.42
C ARG A 267 14.64 -11.43 -1.33
N ARG A 268 15.27 -10.54 -0.56
CA ARG A 268 16.16 -10.93 0.56
C ARG A 268 15.41 -11.64 1.68
N LEU A 269 14.22 -11.17 2.02
CA LEU A 269 13.41 -11.73 3.11
C LEU A 269 12.65 -13.01 2.71
N THR A 270 12.33 -13.17 1.41
CA THR A 270 11.48 -14.26 0.92
C THR A 270 12.22 -15.22 -0.01
N GLY A 271 13.42 -14.84 -0.46
CA GLY A 271 14.25 -15.67 -1.35
C GLY A 271 14.63 -16.98 -0.69
N GLY A 272 14.38 -18.07 -1.42
CA GLY A 272 14.65 -19.44 -0.96
C GLY A 272 16.12 -19.83 -0.88
N ALA A 273 17.06 -18.88 -0.87
CA ALA A 273 18.45 -19.19 -0.55
C ALA A 273 18.49 -19.58 0.93
N ALA A 274 18.79 -20.84 1.19
CA ALA A 274 18.86 -21.42 2.55
C ALA A 274 19.76 -20.63 3.51
N ALA A 275 20.80 -19.98 2.99
CA ALA A 275 21.74 -19.21 3.80
C ALA A 275 21.15 -17.93 4.44
N PRO A 276 20.45 -17.01 3.73
CA PRO A 276 19.81 -15.87 4.36
C PRO A 276 18.72 -16.27 5.35
N HIS A 277 17.91 -17.26 5.02
CA HIS A 277 16.86 -17.76 5.92
C HIS A 277 17.48 -18.38 7.18
N TRP A 278 18.50 -19.18 7.04
CA TRP A 278 19.22 -19.78 8.17
C TRP A 278 19.87 -18.71 9.06
N VAL A 279 20.46 -17.66 8.47
CA VAL A 279 21.03 -16.53 9.24
C VAL A 279 19.94 -15.83 10.05
N LEU A 280 18.80 -15.53 9.44
CA LEU A 280 17.69 -14.82 10.09
C LEU A 280 17.01 -15.66 11.18
N THR A 281 16.91 -16.98 10.99
CA THR A 281 16.18 -17.87 11.91
C THR A 281 17.06 -18.56 12.95
N ARG A 282 18.35 -18.74 12.68
CA ARG A 282 19.25 -19.52 13.54
C ARG A 282 20.44 -18.74 14.11
N VAL A 283 20.96 -17.75 13.38
CA VAL A 283 22.15 -16.99 13.79
C VAL A 283 21.76 -15.72 14.54
N LEU A 284 20.97 -14.85 13.95
CA LEU A 284 20.57 -13.57 14.57
C LEU A 284 19.84 -13.74 15.91
N PRO A 285 18.89 -14.68 16.09
CA PRO A 285 18.24 -14.88 17.39
C PRO A 285 19.21 -15.34 18.50
N ARG A 286 20.34 -15.98 18.14
CA ARG A 286 21.37 -16.36 19.13
C ARG A 286 22.27 -15.19 19.51
N LEU A 287 22.40 -14.20 18.65
CA LEU A 287 23.17 -12.98 18.92
C LEU A 287 22.34 -11.95 19.69
N HIS A 288 21.03 -11.96 19.54
CA HIS A 288 20.09 -11.09 20.23
C HIS A 288 19.03 -11.95 20.95
N ARG A 289 19.34 -12.46 22.13
CA ARG A 289 18.34 -13.12 22.98
C ARG A 289 17.39 -12.07 23.53
N VAL A 290 16.29 -11.84 22.84
CA VAL A 290 15.08 -11.27 23.47
C VAL A 290 14.35 -12.46 24.08
N THR A 291 14.50 -12.67 25.36
CA THR A 291 13.66 -13.59 26.13
C THR A 291 12.26 -12.98 26.19
N VAL A 292 11.34 -13.52 25.41
CA VAL A 292 9.90 -13.28 25.63
C VAL A 292 9.54 -14.13 26.88
N PRO A 293 9.03 -13.53 27.96
CA PRO A 293 8.56 -14.31 29.10
C PRO A 293 7.46 -15.26 28.61
N GLU A 294 7.54 -16.52 29.00
CA GLU A 294 6.44 -17.47 28.85
C GLU A 294 5.24 -16.92 29.60
N ALA A 295 4.06 -16.86 28.93
CA ALA A 295 2.80 -16.39 29.48
C ALA A 295 2.11 -17.51 30.25
#